data_202b90d1467b353664ce98f1216e5502
#
_entry.id   202b90d1467b353664ce98f1216e5502
#
_cell.length_a   1.000
_cell.length_b   1.000
_cell.length_c   1.000
_cell.angle_alpha   90.00
_cell.angle_beta   90.00
_cell.angle_gamma   90.00
#
_symmetry.space_group_name_H-M   'P 1'
#
loop_
_entity.id
_entity.type
_entity.pdbx_description
1 polymer ?
#
loop_
_entity_poly.entity_id
_entity_poly.type
_entity_poly.pdbx_seq_one_letter_code
_entity_poly.pdbx_strand_id
1 'polypeptide(L)'
;MNKKMTDYVIDLVEVLNKQQKQVFWGIFDAASMISSIIVSYILFYGLINPAPVDYVIYTSLTFLFYQIMIGFWGLNASISRYSKITDFMKIFIGVSVSSVLSYLLCYAFLPLFSVRFIVLFILLSTFLILLPRITWQLIYSRRKKSDGEGEHRRTFLIGAGDGGALFMNSYQHPTSDLELVGILDNDEKKKGQKLGGIPVLGSYDQLPELAKRHQIEKVIVAIPSLDPSEYERILKMCNQLGLKCYKMPKIESVVQGLHPQVGGFQKIDITDLLGRKEIQLDESRLGPEITGKTILVTGAGGSIGSEICRQVSRFNPERVVLLGHGENSIYLIYHELIRSFQGIDYVPVIADIQDYDRLLQVFEQYQPAIVYHAAAHKHVPMMERNPKEAFKNNILGTYNVAKAVDAAKVPKMVMISTDKAVNPPNVMGATKRVAELIVTGFNQRSQSTYCAVRFGNVLGSRGSVIPVFERQIAEGGPVTVTDFRMTRYFMTIPEASRLVIHAGAYAKDGEVFILDMGKPVKIYDLAKKMVLLSGRTENEIPIVEVGIRPGEKLYEELLVSTELVDNQVMDKIFVGKVNVMPLEVINQKIEEFRALQGSELKQAIIGFANETTHIH
;
A
#
# COMPACT_ATOMS: atom_id res chain seq x y z
N MET A 1 30.18 -34.48 12.03
CA MET A 1 29.03 -35.25 11.49
C MET A 1 29.09 -35.14 9.98
N ASN A 2 29.00 -36.25 9.24
CA ASN A 2 29.20 -36.27 7.78
C ASN A 2 28.07 -35.49 7.10
N LYS A 3 28.34 -34.54 6.18
CA LYS A 3 27.39 -33.67 5.51
C LYS A 3 26.18 -34.44 4.95
N LYS A 4 26.46 -35.62 4.36
CA LYS A 4 25.39 -36.54 3.84
C LYS A 4 24.44 -37.06 4.92
N MET A 5 24.91 -37.29 6.15
CA MET A 5 24.06 -37.81 7.23
C MET A 5 23.17 -36.70 7.82
N THR A 6 23.68 -35.47 7.86
CA THR A 6 22.91 -34.30 8.28
C THR A 6 21.79 -33.99 7.30
N ASP A 7 22.07 -34.05 5.99
CA ASP A 7 21.10 -33.80 4.93
C ASP A 7 19.99 -34.88 4.95
N TYR A 8 20.33 -36.14 5.14
CA TYR A 8 19.36 -37.24 5.24
C TYR A 8 18.40 -37.08 6.44
N VAL A 9 18.92 -36.66 7.60
CA VAL A 9 18.08 -36.44 8.80
C VAL A 9 17.12 -35.25 8.60
N ILE A 10 17.57 -34.19 7.93
CA ILE A 10 16.71 -33.03 7.62
C ILE A 10 15.57 -33.45 6.68
N ASP A 11 15.90 -34.16 5.60
CA ASP A 11 14.92 -34.63 4.62
C ASP A 11 13.89 -35.57 5.28
N LEU A 12 14.35 -36.45 6.19
CA LEU A 12 13.45 -37.35 6.93
C LEU A 12 12.45 -36.58 7.80
N VAL A 13 12.90 -35.55 8.51
CA VAL A 13 12.02 -34.75 9.39
C VAL A 13 11.10 -33.82 8.60
N GLU A 14 11.52 -33.36 7.41
CA GLU A 14 10.65 -32.53 6.54
C GLU A 14 9.46 -33.30 5.99
N VAL A 15 9.61 -34.58 5.69
CA VAL A 15 8.55 -35.47 5.18
C VAL A 15 7.47 -35.76 6.24
N LEU A 16 7.79 -35.64 7.55
CA LEU A 16 6.85 -35.94 8.63
C LEU A 16 5.67 -34.93 8.63
N ASN A 17 4.46 -35.44 8.82
CA ASN A 17 3.26 -34.63 9.02
C ASN A 17 3.26 -33.98 10.43
N LYS A 18 2.29 -33.08 10.71
CA LYS A 18 2.20 -32.34 11.97
C LYS A 18 2.17 -33.26 13.20
N GLN A 19 1.38 -34.32 13.18
CA GLN A 19 1.23 -35.25 14.28
C GLN A 19 2.51 -36.06 14.51
N GLN A 20 3.15 -36.54 13.45
CA GLN A 20 4.42 -37.26 13.53
C GLN A 20 5.54 -36.39 14.12
N LYS A 21 5.62 -35.11 13.74
CA LYS A 21 6.57 -34.16 14.33
C LYS A 21 6.34 -33.95 15.83
N GLN A 22 5.09 -33.89 16.25
CA GLN A 22 4.75 -33.79 17.68
C GLN A 22 5.20 -35.03 18.48
N VAL A 23 4.94 -36.22 17.94
CA VAL A 23 5.38 -37.48 18.55
C VAL A 23 6.90 -37.57 18.60
N PHE A 24 7.60 -37.19 17.53
CA PHE A 24 9.06 -37.18 17.47
C PHE A 24 9.67 -36.31 18.57
N TRP A 25 9.23 -35.05 18.72
CA TRP A 25 9.72 -34.17 19.77
C TRP A 25 9.31 -34.65 21.18
N GLY A 26 8.11 -35.22 21.33
CA GLY A 26 7.65 -35.79 22.58
C GLY A 26 8.54 -36.96 23.08
N ILE A 27 8.93 -37.86 22.17
CA ILE A 27 9.85 -38.96 22.47
C ILE A 27 11.23 -38.39 22.86
N PHE A 28 11.70 -37.36 22.18
CA PHE A 28 12.97 -36.73 22.48
C PHE A 28 12.99 -36.04 23.86
N ASP A 29 11.90 -35.38 24.20
CA ASP A 29 11.71 -34.72 25.50
C ASP A 29 11.67 -35.78 26.64
N ALA A 30 10.96 -36.89 26.43
CA ALA A 30 10.92 -38.01 27.36
C ALA A 30 12.33 -38.61 27.59
N ALA A 31 13.06 -38.88 26.51
CA ALA A 31 14.42 -39.40 26.59
C ALA A 31 15.38 -38.43 27.32
N SER A 32 15.22 -37.12 27.09
CA SER A 32 15.98 -36.07 27.77
C SER A 32 15.72 -36.04 29.26
N MET A 33 14.47 -36.17 29.70
CA MET A 33 14.12 -36.23 31.11
C MET A 33 14.60 -37.50 31.80
N ILE A 34 14.46 -38.66 31.11
CA ILE A 34 15.01 -39.94 31.61
C ILE A 34 16.54 -39.85 31.78
N SER A 35 17.25 -39.29 30.81
CA SER A 35 18.69 -39.10 30.90
C SER A 35 19.06 -38.15 32.07
N SER A 36 18.29 -37.08 32.24
CA SER A 36 18.51 -36.12 33.33
C SER A 36 18.32 -36.74 34.71
N ILE A 37 17.29 -37.59 34.88
CA ILE A 37 17.05 -38.25 36.16
C ILE A 37 18.18 -39.26 36.47
N ILE A 38 18.62 -40.04 35.48
CA ILE A 38 19.71 -41.00 35.64
C ILE A 38 21.03 -40.29 36.07
N VAL A 39 21.36 -39.19 35.39
CA VAL A 39 22.55 -38.42 35.74
C VAL A 39 22.43 -37.80 37.13
N SER A 40 21.27 -37.23 37.47
CA SER A 40 21.02 -36.68 38.80
C SER A 40 21.05 -37.75 39.88
N TYR A 41 20.55 -38.94 39.62
CA TYR A 41 20.60 -40.08 40.51
C TYR A 41 22.07 -40.51 40.79
N ILE A 42 22.88 -40.68 39.75
CA ILE A 42 24.28 -41.08 39.87
C ILE A 42 25.08 -40.04 40.69
N LEU A 43 24.86 -38.74 40.44
CA LEU A 43 25.57 -37.68 41.15
C LEU A 43 25.21 -37.54 42.64
N PHE A 44 24.02 -37.92 43.02
CA PHE A 44 23.53 -37.87 44.41
C PHE A 44 23.41 -39.23 45.07
N TYR A 45 23.94 -40.31 44.42
CA TYR A 45 23.95 -41.66 44.94
C TYR A 45 24.68 -41.71 46.33
N GLY A 46 23.97 -42.22 47.31
CA GLY A 46 24.53 -42.32 48.68
C GLY A 46 24.23 -41.11 49.60
N LEU A 47 23.69 -40.01 49.11
CA LEU A 47 23.29 -38.86 49.92
C LEU A 47 21.80 -38.89 50.34
N ILE A 48 20.96 -39.65 49.63
CA ILE A 48 19.53 -39.76 49.85
C ILE A 48 19.08 -41.14 49.37
N ASN A 49 18.20 -41.83 50.07
CA ASN A 49 17.69 -43.19 49.75
C ASN A 49 16.20 -43.25 49.35
N PRO A 50 15.69 -42.55 48.32
CA PRO A 50 14.43 -42.96 47.69
C PRO A 50 14.63 -44.27 46.93
N ALA A 51 13.60 -45.10 46.85
CA ALA A 51 13.65 -46.30 46.02
C ALA A 51 13.71 -45.92 44.53
N PRO A 52 14.35 -46.73 43.63
CA PRO A 52 14.36 -46.44 42.20
C PRO A 52 13.01 -46.17 41.58
N VAL A 53 11.96 -46.78 42.09
CA VAL A 53 10.55 -46.56 41.68
C VAL A 53 10.10 -45.13 41.90
N ASP A 54 10.56 -44.48 42.99
CA ASP A 54 10.16 -43.10 43.33
C ASP A 54 10.64 -42.11 42.27
N TYR A 55 11.87 -42.33 41.73
CA TYR A 55 12.41 -41.52 40.63
C TYR A 55 11.63 -41.71 39.31
N VAL A 56 11.18 -42.93 39.04
CA VAL A 56 10.35 -43.21 37.86
C VAL A 56 9.00 -42.52 37.98
N ILE A 57 8.35 -42.58 39.18
CA ILE A 57 7.06 -41.91 39.42
C ILE A 57 7.23 -40.39 39.24
N TYR A 58 8.23 -39.79 39.90
CA TYR A 58 8.49 -38.35 39.78
C TYR A 58 8.74 -37.89 38.35
N THR A 59 9.57 -38.62 37.59
CA THR A 59 9.87 -38.26 36.19
C THR A 59 8.62 -38.38 35.31
N SER A 60 7.84 -39.45 35.49
CA SER A 60 6.63 -39.68 34.71
C SER A 60 5.57 -38.59 34.96
N LEU A 61 5.40 -38.15 36.21
CA LEU A 61 4.51 -37.06 36.57
C LEU A 61 5.01 -35.72 35.99
N THR A 62 6.33 -35.46 36.10
CA THR A 62 6.92 -34.25 35.54
C THR A 62 6.75 -34.20 34.01
N PHE A 63 6.96 -35.32 33.32
CA PHE A 63 6.74 -35.41 31.89
C PHE A 63 5.27 -35.18 31.50
N LEU A 64 4.34 -35.77 32.27
CA LEU A 64 2.92 -35.59 32.02
C LEU A 64 2.48 -34.12 32.15
N PHE A 65 2.85 -33.45 33.26
CA PHE A 65 2.53 -32.05 33.49
C PHE A 65 3.21 -31.15 32.45
N TYR A 66 4.44 -31.46 32.07
CA TYR A 66 5.17 -30.74 31.02
C TYR A 66 4.44 -30.85 29.66
N GLN A 67 3.99 -32.05 29.28
CA GLN A 67 3.26 -32.23 28.01
C GLN A 67 1.91 -31.48 28.00
N ILE A 68 1.22 -31.42 29.13
CA ILE A 68 -0.01 -30.62 29.28
C ILE A 68 0.29 -29.13 29.07
N MET A 69 1.32 -28.59 29.73
CA MET A 69 1.70 -27.19 29.61
C MET A 69 2.15 -26.81 28.20
N ILE A 70 2.98 -27.64 27.59
CA ILE A 70 3.46 -27.43 26.21
C ILE A 70 2.28 -27.49 25.22
N GLY A 71 1.34 -28.39 25.44
CA GLY A 71 0.10 -28.47 24.64
C GLY A 71 -0.75 -27.21 24.77
N PHE A 72 -0.94 -26.71 26.01
CA PHE A 72 -1.69 -25.49 26.30
C PHE A 72 -1.06 -24.25 25.63
N TRP A 73 0.27 -24.13 25.62
CA TRP A 73 0.97 -23.02 24.95
C TRP A 73 1.11 -23.21 23.44
N GLY A 74 0.64 -24.32 22.88
CA GLY A 74 0.70 -24.62 21.45
C GLY A 74 2.12 -24.83 20.89
N LEU A 75 3.13 -25.06 21.76
CA LEU A 75 4.53 -25.20 21.33
C LEU A 75 4.75 -26.45 20.50
N ASN A 76 3.96 -27.52 20.72
CA ASN A 76 3.97 -28.73 19.89
C ASN A 76 3.45 -28.49 18.46
N ALA A 77 2.74 -27.39 18.22
CA ALA A 77 2.22 -27.01 16.90
C ALA A 77 3.14 -26.01 16.18
N SER A 78 4.10 -25.40 16.90
CA SER A 78 5.03 -24.46 16.31
C SER A 78 6.06 -25.17 15.43
N ILE A 79 6.39 -24.54 14.31
CA ILE A 79 7.42 -25.08 13.42
C ILE A 79 8.76 -24.79 14.08
N SER A 80 9.47 -25.81 14.57
CA SER A 80 10.71 -25.72 15.37
C SER A 80 11.81 -24.86 14.73
N ARG A 81 11.78 -24.71 13.41
CA ARG A 81 12.74 -23.85 12.67
C ARG A 81 12.54 -22.34 12.89
N TYR A 82 11.38 -21.92 13.38
CA TYR A 82 11.02 -20.50 13.62
C TYR A 82 10.87 -20.18 15.11
N SER A 83 11.35 -21.05 16.00
CA SER A 83 11.25 -20.83 17.46
C SER A 83 11.95 -19.55 17.87
N LYS A 84 11.28 -18.72 18.66
CA LYS A 84 11.77 -17.46 19.22
C LYS A 84 12.38 -17.72 20.60
N ILE A 85 13.16 -16.78 21.13
CA ILE A 85 13.68 -16.82 22.51
C ILE A 85 12.55 -17.04 23.51
N THR A 86 11.38 -16.45 23.25
CA THR A 86 10.17 -16.63 24.08
C THR A 86 9.71 -18.09 24.17
N ASP A 87 9.91 -18.88 23.11
CA ASP A 87 9.53 -20.31 23.11
C ASP A 87 10.51 -21.14 23.96
N PHE A 88 11.77 -20.79 23.94
CA PHE A 88 12.79 -21.40 24.81
C PHE A 88 12.53 -21.06 26.29
N MET A 89 12.12 -19.82 26.60
CA MET A 89 11.70 -19.44 27.94
C MET A 89 10.46 -20.23 28.41
N LYS A 90 9.49 -20.45 27.56
CA LYS A 90 8.30 -21.27 27.87
C LYS A 90 8.69 -22.72 28.18
N ILE A 91 9.64 -23.30 27.46
CA ILE A 91 10.14 -24.66 27.76
C ILE A 91 10.79 -24.69 29.15
N PHE A 92 11.66 -23.73 29.49
CA PHE A 92 12.26 -23.63 30.81
C PHE A 92 11.22 -23.50 31.92
N ILE A 93 10.26 -22.61 31.77
CA ILE A 93 9.16 -22.41 32.72
C ILE A 93 8.32 -23.70 32.83
N GLY A 94 8.02 -24.34 31.71
CA GLY A 94 7.26 -25.59 31.65
C GLY A 94 7.92 -26.71 32.43
N VAL A 95 9.22 -26.95 32.21
CA VAL A 95 9.99 -27.96 32.96
C VAL A 95 10.03 -27.61 34.45
N SER A 96 10.28 -26.34 34.79
CA SER A 96 10.39 -25.89 36.20
C SER A 96 9.09 -26.06 36.95
N VAL A 97 7.97 -25.54 36.41
CA VAL A 97 6.65 -25.63 37.03
C VAL A 97 6.19 -27.08 37.15
N SER A 98 6.37 -27.89 36.11
CA SER A 98 6.01 -29.31 36.12
C SER A 98 6.81 -30.09 37.17
N SER A 99 8.10 -29.80 37.30
CA SER A 99 8.98 -30.43 38.27
C SER A 99 8.58 -30.08 39.70
N VAL A 100 8.23 -28.80 39.96
CA VAL A 100 7.75 -28.36 41.28
C VAL A 100 6.40 -28.97 41.61
N LEU A 101 5.45 -29.02 40.67
CA LEU A 101 4.15 -29.65 40.88
C LEU A 101 4.28 -31.15 41.19
N SER A 102 5.14 -31.85 40.44
CA SER A 102 5.42 -33.25 40.69
C SER A 102 6.05 -33.49 42.07
N TYR A 103 6.95 -32.61 42.49
CA TYR A 103 7.55 -32.66 43.80
C TYR A 103 6.52 -32.48 44.91
N LEU A 104 5.64 -31.49 44.80
CA LEU A 104 4.56 -31.24 45.79
C LEU A 104 3.60 -32.42 45.89
N LEU A 105 3.28 -33.07 44.77
CA LEU A 105 2.47 -34.28 44.75
C LEU A 105 3.17 -35.49 45.39
N CYS A 106 4.44 -35.68 45.06
CA CYS A 106 5.25 -36.76 45.63
C CYS A 106 5.55 -36.56 47.11
N TYR A 107 5.63 -35.31 47.58
CA TYR A 107 5.87 -34.95 48.99
C TYR A 107 4.90 -35.59 49.98
N ALA A 108 3.63 -35.78 49.55
CA ALA A 108 2.58 -36.37 50.41
C ALA A 108 2.68 -37.89 50.56
N PHE A 109 3.39 -38.60 49.64
CA PHE A 109 3.33 -40.07 49.53
C PHE A 109 4.71 -40.76 49.41
N LEU A 110 5.78 -40.02 49.15
CA LEU A 110 7.09 -40.56 48.88
C LEU A 110 8.18 -39.93 49.73
N PRO A 111 9.34 -40.62 49.99
CA PRO A 111 10.49 -40.04 50.67
C PRO A 111 10.98 -38.76 49.97
N LEU A 112 11.37 -37.77 50.77
CA LEU A 112 11.75 -36.45 50.31
C LEU A 112 12.98 -36.47 49.35
N PHE A 113 12.83 -35.97 48.17
CA PHE A 113 13.93 -35.60 47.30
C PHE A 113 14.65 -34.36 47.84
N SER A 114 15.96 -34.33 47.72
CA SER A 114 16.73 -33.12 48.06
C SER A 114 16.41 -32.01 47.10
N VAL A 115 16.26 -30.77 47.59
CA VAL A 115 16.07 -29.56 46.72
C VAL A 115 17.22 -29.44 45.70
N ARG A 116 18.46 -29.83 46.09
CA ARG A 116 19.61 -29.83 45.18
C ARG A 116 19.42 -30.78 44.00
N PHE A 117 18.82 -31.95 44.26
CA PHE A 117 18.49 -32.92 43.21
C PHE A 117 17.48 -32.35 42.21
N ILE A 118 16.44 -31.71 42.70
CA ILE A 118 15.36 -31.11 41.88
C ILE A 118 15.92 -30.00 41.01
N VAL A 119 16.74 -29.10 41.56
CA VAL A 119 17.38 -28.02 40.83
C VAL A 119 18.28 -28.56 39.71
N LEU A 120 19.11 -29.58 40.03
CA LEU A 120 19.96 -30.21 39.02
C LEU A 120 19.13 -30.88 37.90
N PHE A 121 18.05 -31.59 38.27
CA PHE A 121 17.17 -32.22 37.32
C PHE A 121 16.50 -31.19 36.38
N ILE A 122 15.99 -30.05 36.91
CA ILE A 122 15.44 -28.97 36.11
C ILE A 122 16.47 -28.42 35.12
N LEU A 123 17.69 -28.13 35.57
CA LEU A 123 18.73 -27.56 34.73
C LEU A 123 19.17 -28.54 33.62
N LEU A 124 19.39 -29.82 33.98
CA LEU A 124 19.78 -30.85 33.01
C LEU A 124 18.67 -31.14 32.02
N SER A 125 17.43 -31.31 32.48
CA SER A 125 16.28 -31.56 31.59
C SER A 125 16.08 -30.41 30.64
N THR A 126 16.12 -29.16 31.12
CA THR A 126 15.99 -27.98 30.24
C THR A 126 17.10 -27.93 29.20
N PHE A 127 18.36 -28.15 29.64
CA PHE A 127 19.52 -28.15 28.72
C PHE A 127 19.39 -29.23 27.64
N LEU A 128 19.09 -30.46 28.04
CA LEU A 128 18.97 -31.59 27.09
C LEU A 128 17.74 -31.45 26.16
N ILE A 129 16.67 -30.83 26.58
CA ILE A 129 15.50 -30.53 25.76
C ILE A 129 15.78 -29.41 24.75
N LEU A 130 16.51 -28.35 25.17
CA LEU A 130 16.79 -27.20 24.33
C LEU A 130 17.93 -27.45 23.33
N LEU A 131 18.95 -28.19 23.71
CA LEU A 131 20.15 -28.41 22.88
C LEU A 131 19.84 -28.96 21.49
N PRO A 132 19.00 -30.01 21.30
CA PRO A 132 18.64 -30.50 19.98
C PRO A 132 17.81 -29.51 19.18
N ARG A 133 16.93 -28.73 19.82
CA ARG A 133 16.10 -27.73 19.15
C ARG A 133 16.97 -26.57 18.63
N ILE A 134 17.94 -26.11 19.41
CA ILE A 134 18.89 -25.07 19.01
C ILE A 134 19.81 -25.59 17.91
N THR A 135 20.36 -26.80 18.06
CA THR A 135 21.26 -27.40 17.04
C THR A 135 20.50 -27.62 15.73
N TRP A 136 19.25 -28.08 15.77
CA TRP A 136 18.38 -28.20 14.61
C TRP A 136 18.20 -26.85 13.89
N GLN A 137 17.87 -25.81 14.62
CA GLN A 137 17.71 -24.45 14.07
C GLN A 137 19.00 -23.95 13.42
N LEU A 138 20.16 -24.18 14.05
CA LEU A 138 21.47 -23.79 13.51
C LEU A 138 21.86 -24.57 12.25
N ILE A 139 21.60 -25.88 12.22
CA ILE A 139 21.89 -26.74 11.07
C ILE A 139 20.99 -26.33 9.89
N TYR A 140 19.70 -26.16 10.14
CA TYR A 140 18.73 -25.77 9.12
C TYR A 140 19.05 -24.38 8.52
N SER A 141 19.42 -23.41 9.36
CA SER A 141 19.82 -22.08 8.90
C SER A 141 21.11 -22.10 8.04
N ARG A 142 22.04 -23.01 8.33
CA ARG A 142 23.28 -23.18 7.54
C ARG A 142 23.06 -23.86 6.19
N ARG A 143 22.19 -24.89 6.11
CA ARG A 143 21.89 -25.59 4.85
C ARG A 143 21.30 -24.63 3.83
N LYS A 144 20.33 -23.80 4.23
CA LYS A 144 19.67 -22.85 3.36
C LYS A 144 20.57 -21.72 2.85
N LYS A 145 21.71 -21.46 3.52
CA LYS A 145 22.78 -20.60 2.99
C LYS A 145 23.62 -21.28 1.90
N SER A 146 23.65 -22.62 1.85
CA SER A 146 24.49 -23.40 0.93
C SER A 146 23.78 -23.74 -0.40
N ASP A 147 22.45 -23.81 -0.42
CA ASP A 147 21.67 -24.23 -1.60
C ASP A 147 21.30 -23.05 -2.54
N GLY A 148 21.69 -21.81 -2.19
CA GLY A 148 21.56 -20.63 -3.03
C GLY A 148 22.78 -20.46 -3.94
N GLU A 149 22.98 -21.30 -4.94
CA GLU A 149 23.90 -21.06 -6.06
C GLU A 149 23.32 -20.03 -7.05
N GLY A 150 22.84 -18.87 -6.56
CA GLY A 150 22.59 -17.67 -7.35
C GLY A 150 23.71 -16.66 -7.10
N GLU A 151 24.09 -15.88 -8.10
CA GLU A 151 24.98 -14.73 -7.94
C GLU A 151 24.46 -13.83 -6.81
N HIS A 152 25.03 -13.97 -5.60
CA HIS A 152 24.70 -13.11 -4.46
C HIS A 152 25.19 -11.70 -4.77
N ARG A 153 24.29 -10.79 -5.06
CA ARG A 153 24.62 -9.40 -5.35
C ARG A 153 24.95 -8.65 -4.07
N ARG A 154 26.19 -8.17 -4.00
CA ARG A 154 26.70 -7.41 -2.85
C ARG A 154 25.93 -6.12 -2.68
N THR A 155 25.35 -5.95 -1.49
CA THR A 155 24.32 -4.94 -1.25
C THR A 155 24.64 -4.11 0.01
N PHE A 156 24.46 -2.79 -0.08
CA PHE A 156 24.38 -1.92 1.09
C PHE A 156 22.94 -1.62 1.46
N LEU A 157 22.67 -1.57 2.77
CA LEU A 157 21.44 -1.05 3.33
C LEU A 157 21.67 0.39 3.79
N ILE A 158 20.81 1.31 3.43
CA ILE A 158 20.79 2.70 3.93
C ILE A 158 19.71 2.82 4.99
N GLY A 159 20.12 3.13 6.22
CA GLY A 159 19.27 3.29 7.40
C GLY A 159 19.43 2.15 8.42
N ALA A 160 19.92 2.50 9.60
CA ALA A 160 20.06 1.63 10.77
C ALA A 160 19.06 1.97 11.89
N GLY A 161 17.89 2.52 11.52
CA GLY A 161 16.76 2.79 12.41
C GLY A 161 15.72 1.68 12.36
N ASP A 162 14.47 2.01 12.72
CA ASP A 162 13.36 1.06 12.76
C ASP A 162 13.08 0.39 11.40
N GLY A 163 13.18 1.14 10.30
CA GLY A 163 13.06 0.59 8.95
C GLY A 163 14.16 -0.44 8.64
N GLY A 164 15.41 -0.14 9.01
CA GLY A 164 16.51 -1.08 8.88
C GLY A 164 16.33 -2.33 9.75
N ALA A 165 15.84 -2.18 10.98
CA ALA A 165 15.55 -3.30 11.88
C ALA A 165 14.45 -4.21 11.33
N LEU A 166 13.39 -3.64 10.77
CA LEU A 166 12.32 -4.38 10.10
C LEU A 166 12.84 -5.12 8.87
N PHE A 167 13.68 -4.45 8.07
CA PHE A 167 14.35 -5.08 6.94
C PHE A 167 15.17 -6.29 7.39
N MET A 168 16.00 -6.14 8.42
CA MET A 168 16.85 -7.21 8.94
C MET A 168 16.06 -8.42 9.45
N ASN A 169 14.90 -8.19 10.08
CA ASN A 169 13.99 -9.25 10.49
C ASN A 169 13.43 -10.05 9.30
N SER A 170 13.16 -9.36 8.20
CA SER A 170 12.67 -9.97 6.95
C SER A 170 13.79 -10.64 6.16
N TYR A 171 15.00 -10.07 6.20
CA TYR A 171 16.18 -10.55 5.51
C TYR A 171 16.72 -11.88 6.07
N GLN A 172 16.42 -12.21 7.31
CA GLN A 172 16.78 -13.51 7.91
C GLN A 172 16.07 -14.71 7.23
N HIS A 173 15.14 -14.46 6.33
CA HIS A 173 14.56 -15.49 5.47
C HIS A 173 15.50 -15.82 4.29
N PRO A 174 15.89 -17.09 4.11
CA PRO A 174 16.98 -17.52 3.24
C PRO A 174 16.70 -17.54 1.73
N THR A 175 15.71 -16.80 1.24
CA THR A 175 15.31 -16.76 -0.18
C THR A 175 15.76 -15.49 -0.91
N SER A 176 16.63 -14.66 -0.30
CA SER A 176 17.08 -13.43 -0.95
C SER A 176 18.39 -13.63 -1.70
N ASP A 177 18.44 -13.26 -2.99
CA ASP A 177 19.65 -13.17 -3.82
C ASP A 177 20.62 -12.06 -3.38
N LEU A 178 20.58 -11.66 -2.10
CA LEU A 178 21.29 -10.51 -1.57
C LEU A 178 22.38 -10.94 -0.59
N GLU A 179 23.60 -10.44 -0.77
CA GLU A 179 24.67 -10.44 0.23
C GLU A 179 24.73 -9.06 0.88
N LEU A 180 24.22 -8.90 2.10
CA LEU A 180 24.35 -7.67 2.88
C LEU A 180 25.80 -7.54 3.41
N VAL A 181 26.53 -6.57 2.84
CA VAL A 181 27.93 -6.34 3.19
C VAL A 181 28.07 -5.33 4.34
N GLY A 182 27.17 -4.35 4.43
CA GLY A 182 27.20 -3.31 5.43
C GLY A 182 25.96 -2.42 5.40
N ILE A 183 25.84 -1.58 6.42
CA ILE A 183 24.78 -0.61 6.59
C ILE A 183 25.41 0.80 6.60
N LEU A 184 24.73 1.76 6.00
CA LEU A 184 25.11 3.17 6.01
C LEU A 184 24.02 3.98 6.71
N ASP A 185 24.43 4.86 7.65
CA ASP A 185 23.50 5.74 8.40
C ASP A 185 24.23 7.05 8.74
N ASN A 186 23.54 8.18 8.62
CA ASN A 186 24.12 9.50 8.92
C ASN A 186 24.23 9.80 10.42
N ASP A 187 23.63 8.96 11.28
CA ASP A 187 23.81 9.08 12.73
C ASP A 187 25.18 8.52 13.13
N GLU A 188 26.12 9.40 13.41
CA GLU A 188 27.47 9.03 13.82
C GLU A 188 27.54 8.13 15.05
N LYS A 189 26.53 8.18 15.94
CA LYS A 189 26.46 7.32 17.13
C LYS A 189 26.28 5.86 16.79
N LYS A 190 25.78 5.55 15.61
CA LYS A 190 25.57 4.17 15.15
C LYS A 190 26.78 3.57 14.45
N LYS A 191 27.73 4.39 14.03
CA LYS A 191 28.95 3.94 13.33
C LYS A 191 29.72 2.91 14.17
N GLY A 192 30.07 1.78 13.55
CA GLY A 192 30.75 0.67 14.21
C GLY A 192 29.82 -0.27 15.01
N GLN A 193 28.55 0.09 15.22
CA GLN A 193 27.55 -0.83 15.79
C GLN A 193 27.12 -1.88 14.77
N LYS A 194 26.44 -2.93 15.23
CA LYS A 194 25.88 -3.97 14.36
C LYS A 194 24.36 -4.04 14.50
N LEU A 195 23.67 -4.11 13.37
CA LEU A 195 22.24 -4.36 13.30
C LEU A 195 22.01 -5.74 12.66
N GLY A 196 21.44 -6.69 13.40
CA GLY A 196 21.25 -8.06 12.92
C GLY A 196 22.57 -8.78 12.54
N GLY A 197 23.69 -8.40 13.15
CA GLY A 197 25.02 -8.93 12.86
C GLY A 197 25.79 -8.20 11.76
N ILE A 198 25.17 -7.29 10.99
CA ILE A 198 25.78 -6.52 9.90
C ILE A 198 26.32 -5.18 10.46
N PRO A 199 27.57 -4.79 10.16
CA PRO A 199 28.17 -3.58 10.69
C PRO A 199 27.62 -2.30 10.01
N VAL A 200 27.46 -1.23 10.79
CA VAL A 200 27.25 0.14 10.28
C VAL A 200 28.64 0.70 9.95
N LEU A 201 28.92 0.87 8.65
CA LEU A 201 30.24 1.24 8.14
C LEU A 201 30.50 2.75 8.19
N GLY A 202 29.47 3.57 8.07
CA GLY A 202 29.57 5.03 8.06
C GLY A 202 28.33 5.72 7.52
N SER A 203 28.48 7.02 7.19
CA SER A 203 27.45 7.81 6.54
C SER A 203 27.22 7.37 5.08
N TYR A 204 25.99 7.51 4.59
CA TYR A 204 25.70 7.30 3.16
C TYR A 204 26.32 8.37 2.25
N ASP A 205 26.88 9.46 2.78
CA ASP A 205 27.72 10.40 2.02
C ASP A 205 29.04 9.74 1.55
N GLN A 206 29.48 8.71 2.28
CA GLN A 206 30.66 7.93 1.93
C GLN A 206 30.33 6.78 0.95
N LEU A 207 29.09 6.71 0.45
CA LEU A 207 28.66 5.67 -0.49
C LEU A 207 29.61 5.51 -1.68
N PRO A 208 30.13 6.59 -2.35
CA PRO A 208 31.01 6.43 -3.51
C PRO A 208 32.32 5.71 -3.19
N GLU A 209 32.91 5.97 -2.03
CA GLU A 209 34.16 5.33 -1.60
C GLU A 209 33.92 3.90 -1.13
N LEU A 210 32.94 3.72 -0.23
CA LEU A 210 32.64 2.43 0.37
C LEU A 210 32.10 1.42 -0.65
N ALA A 211 31.30 1.87 -1.62
CA ALA A 211 30.78 0.99 -2.66
C ALA A 211 31.88 0.41 -3.56
N LYS A 212 32.86 1.22 -3.93
CA LYS A 212 34.04 0.75 -4.69
C LYS A 212 34.87 -0.23 -3.87
N ARG A 213 35.18 0.12 -2.60
CA ARG A 213 35.96 -0.69 -1.70
C ARG A 213 35.37 -2.08 -1.45
N HIS A 214 34.03 -2.13 -1.35
CA HIS A 214 33.30 -3.37 -1.04
C HIS A 214 32.66 -4.01 -2.28
N GLN A 215 32.92 -3.51 -3.49
CA GLN A 215 32.39 -4.04 -4.77
C GLN A 215 30.86 -4.21 -4.72
N ILE A 216 30.16 -3.14 -4.34
CA ILE A 216 28.69 -3.15 -4.20
C ILE A 216 28.02 -3.05 -5.56
N GLU A 217 26.92 -3.78 -5.75
CA GLU A 217 26.10 -3.76 -6.96
C GLU A 217 24.72 -3.16 -6.73
N LYS A 218 24.22 -3.28 -5.49
CA LYS A 218 22.87 -2.82 -5.11
C LYS A 218 22.90 -1.97 -3.85
N VAL A 219 21.95 -1.05 -3.78
CA VAL A 219 21.66 -0.24 -2.59
C VAL A 219 20.18 -0.36 -2.28
N ILE A 220 19.83 -0.55 -1.01
CA ILE A 220 18.44 -0.58 -0.54
C ILE A 220 18.25 0.52 0.49
N VAL A 221 17.30 1.41 0.24
CA VAL A 221 16.94 2.47 1.18
C VAL A 221 15.83 1.96 2.11
N ALA A 222 16.15 1.85 3.41
CA ALA A 222 15.26 1.39 4.46
C ALA A 222 14.90 2.53 5.43
N ILE A 223 14.71 3.75 4.93
CA ILE A 223 14.28 4.92 5.69
C ILE A 223 12.93 5.37 5.12
N PRO A 224 11.78 4.95 5.69
CA PRO A 224 10.45 5.26 5.14
C PRO A 224 10.13 6.75 5.08
N SER A 225 10.72 7.55 5.99
CA SER A 225 10.51 9.00 6.12
C SER A 225 11.65 9.83 5.54
N LEU A 226 12.46 9.28 4.62
CA LEU A 226 13.56 10.00 4.02
C LEU A 226 13.04 11.20 3.21
N ASP A 227 13.72 12.35 3.36
CA ASP A 227 13.39 13.55 2.60
C ASP A 227 13.59 13.34 1.09
N PRO A 228 12.73 13.88 0.22
CA PRO A 228 12.85 13.74 -1.24
C PRO A 228 14.19 14.19 -1.80
N SER A 229 14.78 15.25 -1.24
CA SER A 229 16.09 15.75 -1.65
C SER A 229 17.22 14.76 -1.35
N GLU A 230 17.12 14.04 -0.23
CA GLU A 230 18.07 12.99 0.13
C GLU A 230 17.90 11.74 -0.73
N TYR A 231 16.65 11.37 -1.08
CA TYR A 231 16.40 10.31 -2.07
C TYR A 231 17.06 10.65 -3.42
N GLU A 232 16.86 11.88 -3.88
CA GLU A 232 17.46 12.35 -5.13
C GLU A 232 18.99 12.31 -5.08
N ARG A 233 19.58 12.70 -3.94
CA ARG A 233 21.03 12.68 -3.73
C ARG A 233 21.59 11.25 -3.74
N ILE A 234 20.97 10.31 -3.02
CA ILE A 234 21.36 8.90 -3.00
C ILE A 234 21.24 8.31 -4.42
N LEU A 235 20.15 8.59 -5.11
CA LEU A 235 19.92 8.08 -6.46
C LEU A 235 20.97 8.61 -7.45
N LYS A 236 21.35 9.89 -7.36
CA LYS A 236 22.45 10.46 -8.16
C LYS A 236 23.77 9.75 -7.92
N MET A 237 24.13 9.49 -6.67
CA MET A 237 25.35 8.75 -6.32
C MET A 237 25.28 7.31 -6.86
N CYS A 238 24.17 6.63 -6.73
CA CYS A 238 23.97 5.28 -7.27
C CYS A 238 24.15 5.26 -8.80
N ASN A 239 23.53 6.20 -9.51
CA ASN A 239 23.62 6.27 -10.98
C ASN A 239 25.06 6.54 -11.46
N GLN A 240 25.77 7.45 -10.80
CA GLN A 240 27.18 7.73 -11.12
C GLN A 240 28.10 6.50 -10.93
N LEU A 241 27.72 5.59 -10.08
CA LEU A 241 28.47 4.36 -9.77
C LEU A 241 27.92 3.12 -10.53
N GLY A 242 26.85 3.26 -11.32
CA GLY A 242 26.18 2.15 -11.99
C GLY A 242 25.45 1.18 -11.03
N LEU A 243 25.12 1.62 -9.82
CA LEU A 243 24.47 0.80 -8.80
C LEU A 243 22.96 0.79 -8.96
N LYS A 244 22.33 -0.37 -8.73
CA LYS A 244 20.87 -0.48 -8.71
C LYS A 244 20.34 -0.03 -7.34
N CYS A 245 19.47 0.98 -7.33
CA CYS A 245 18.88 1.53 -6.12
C CYS A 245 17.43 1.09 -5.97
N TYR A 246 17.08 0.61 -4.77
CA TYR A 246 15.75 0.14 -4.39
C TYR A 246 15.33 0.77 -3.06
N LYS A 247 14.01 0.78 -2.81
CA LYS A 247 13.45 1.14 -1.52
C LYS A 247 12.74 -0.03 -0.85
N MET A 248 12.64 0.01 0.45
CA MET A 248 11.76 -0.88 1.21
C MET A 248 10.29 -0.44 1.02
N PRO A 249 9.34 -1.37 0.80
CA PRO A 249 7.92 -1.03 0.77
C PRO A 249 7.48 -0.45 2.12
N LYS A 250 6.51 0.46 2.10
CA LYS A 250 5.92 1.00 3.33
C LYS A 250 5.23 -0.11 4.11
N ILE A 251 5.37 -0.10 5.45
CA ILE A 251 4.83 -1.14 6.34
C ILE A 251 3.32 -1.27 6.17
N GLU A 252 2.63 -0.14 6.02
CA GLU A 252 1.18 -0.07 5.80
C GLU A 252 0.74 -0.82 4.54
N SER A 253 1.54 -0.75 3.46
CA SER A 253 1.28 -1.47 2.21
C SER A 253 1.44 -2.99 2.36
N VAL A 254 2.31 -3.44 3.25
CA VAL A 254 2.54 -4.86 3.56
C VAL A 254 1.41 -5.40 4.44
N VAL A 255 1.00 -4.65 5.45
CA VAL A 255 -0.10 -5.02 6.36
C VAL A 255 -1.44 -5.07 5.62
N GLN A 256 -1.64 -4.20 4.63
CA GLN A 256 -2.86 -4.15 3.80
C GLN A 256 -2.92 -5.22 2.70
N GLY A 257 -1.95 -6.15 2.64
CA GLY A 257 -1.95 -7.24 1.66
C GLY A 257 -1.67 -6.81 0.21
N LEU A 258 -1.30 -5.55 -0.02
CA LEU A 258 -0.96 -5.03 -1.35
C LEU A 258 0.37 -5.58 -1.88
N HIS A 259 1.21 -6.11 -0.98
CA HIS A 259 2.45 -6.80 -1.30
C HIS A 259 2.57 -8.07 -0.45
N PRO A 260 2.28 -9.26 -1.01
CA PRO A 260 2.24 -10.53 -0.25
C PRO A 260 3.62 -11.03 0.23
N GLN A 261 4.71 -10.35 -0.12
CA GLN A 261 6.06 -10.72 0.32
C GLN A 261 6.67 -9.62 1.18
N VAL A 262 6.79 -9.89 2.48
CA VAL A 262 7.69 -9.18 3.39
C VAL A 262 9.12 -9.46 2.88
N GLY A 263 9.72 -8.51 2.16
CA GLY A 263 11.04 -8.66 1.53
C GLY A 263 11.10 -8.31 0.04
N GLY A 264 9.96 -7.97 -0.59
CA GLY A 264 9.95 -7.44 -1.95
C GLY A 264 10.50 -6.02 -2.00
N PHE A 265 11.61 -5.79 -2.73
CA PHE A 265 12.16 -4.45 -2.95
C PHE A 265 11.38 -3.77 -4.06
N GLN A 266 11.13 -2.47 -3.89
CA GLN A 266 10.52 -1.64 -4.91
C GLN A 266 11.58 -0.75 -5.54
N LYS A 267 11.46 -0.50 -6.84
CA LYS A 267 12.20 0.59 -7.45
C LYS A 267 11.73 1.90 -6.85
N ILE A 268 12.66 2.85 -6.71
CA ILE A 268 12.29 4.23 -6.34
C ILE A 268 11.42 4.77 -7.48
N ASP A 269 10.32 5.40 -7.15
CA ASP A 269 9.39 5.97 -8.11
C ASP A 269 9.31 7.51 -7.98
N ILE A 270 8.60 8.14 -8.91
CA ILE A 270 8.49 9.59 -8.94
C ILE A 270 7.76 10.16 -7.72
N THR A 271 6.91 9.39 -7.05
CA THR A 271 6.17 9.85 -5.86
C THR A 271 7.11 10.05 -4.67
N ASP A 272 8.17 9.23 -4.57
CA ASP A 272 9.21 9.38 -3.55
C ASP A 272 10.01 10.68 -3.73
N LEU A 273 10.30 11.05 -4.98
CA LEU A 273 11.03 12.27 -5.32
C LEU A 273 10.19 13.55 -5.24
N LEU A 274 8.86 13.43 -5.17
CA LEU A 274 7.94 14.55 -5.01
C LEU A 274 7.46 14.74 -3.57
N GLY A 275 7.80 13.82 -2.65
CA GLY A 275 7.52 13.94 -1.22
C GLY A 275 6.04 13.90 -0.86
N ARG A 276 5.20 13.27 -1.68
CA ARG A 276 3.77 13.14 -1.40
C ARG A 276 3.52 12.10 -0.32
N LYS A 277 2.86 12.52 0.78
CA LYS A 277 2.43 11.65 1.86
C LYS A 277 1.02 11.13 1.56
N GLU A 278 0.84 9.84 1.69
CA GLU A 278 -0.50 9.22 1.59
C GLU A 278 -1.37 9.63 2.78
N ILE A 279 -2.64 9.92 2.50
CA ILE A 279 -3.66 10.18 3.51
C ILE A 279 -4.32 8.87 3.88
N GLN A 280 -4.55 8.65 5.16
CA GLN A 280 -5.32 7.51 5.63
C GLN A 280 -6.82 7.81 5.58
N LEU A 281 -7.61 6.77 5.30
CA LEU A 281 -9.07 6.88 5.33
C LEU A 281 -9.55 6.85 6.79
N ASP A 282 -10.47 7.75 7.14
CA ASP A 282 -11.15 7.73 8.43
C ASP A 282 -12.26 6.67 8.41
N GLU A 283 -11.93 5.49 8.94
CA GLU A 283 -12.85 4.35 8.96
C GLU A 283 -14.12 4.63 9.78
N SER A 284 -14.03 5.44 10.83
CA SER A 284 -15.14 5.75 11.72
C SER A 284 -16.25 6.53 11.00
N ARG A 285 -15.87 7.39 10.07
CA ARG A 285 -16.79 8.22 9.30
C ARG A 285 -17.27 7.56 8.01
N LEU A 286 -16.37 6.89 7.30
CA LEU A 286 -16.68 6.29 6.01
C LEU A 286 -17.42 4.95 6.14
N GLY A 287 -17.17 4.20 7.20
CA GLY A 287 -17.85 2.93 7.45
C GLY A 287 -19.37 3.03 7.35
N PRO A 288 -20.05 3.93 8.10
CA PRO A 288 -21.50 4.09 8.05
C PRO A 288 -22.06 4.48 6.67
N GLU A 289 -21.24 5.14 5.84
CA GLU A 289 -21.63 5.57 4.48
C GLU A 289 -21.51 4.45 3.44
N ILE A 290 -20.61 3.47 3.64
CA ILE A 290 -20.22 2.51 2.58
C ILE A 290 -20.52 1.05 2.98
N THR A 291 -20.27 0.67 4.25
CA THR A 291 -20.41 -0.73 4.69
C THR A 291 -21.82 -1.26 4.48
N GLY A 292 -21.95 -2.42 3.85
CA GLY A 292 -23.22 -3.09 3.59
C GLY A 292 -24.13 -2.36 2.59
N LYS A 293 -23.60 -1.36 1.86
CA LYS A 293 -24.39 -0.60 0.86
C LYS A 293 -23.97 -0.91 -0.57
N THR A 294 -24.85 -0.61 -1.51
CA THR A 294 -24.52 -0.65 -2.94
C THR A 294 -23.88 0.68 -3.36
N ILE A 295 -22.70 0.61 -3.95
CA ILE A 295 -21.95 1.76 -4.47
C ILE A 295 -21.85 1.63 -5.99
N LEU A 296 -22.14 2.70 -6.71
CA LEU A 296 -22.00 2.73 -8.17
C LEU A 296 -20.89 3.70 -8.58
N VAL A 297 -20.01 3.26 -9.47
CA VAL A 297 -18.93 4.09 -10.00
C VAL A 297 -19.05 4.16 -11.52
N THR A 298 -19.33 5.36 -12.07
CA THR A 298 -19.26 5.57 -13.52
C THR A 298 -17.81 5.83 -13.93
N GLY A 299 -17.41 5.35 -15.11
CA GLY A 299 -16.01 5.40 -15.51
C GLY A 299 -15.12 4.52 -14.64
N ALA A 300 -15.67 3.44 -14.09
CA ALA A 300 -14.99 2.51 -13.18
C ALA A 300 -13.70 1.89 -13.76
N GLY A 301 -13.59 1.77 -15.09
CA GLY A 301 -12.38 1.32 -15.76
C GLY A 301 -11.29 2.40 -15.92
N GLY A 302 -11.57 3.67 -15.58
CA GLY A 302 -10.62 4.79 -15.63
C GLY A 302 -9.64 4.79 -14.44
N SER A 303 -8.62 5.67 -14.49
CA SER A 303 -7.59 5.75 -13.43
C SER A 303 -8.16 6.12 -12.06
N ILE A 304 -9.07 7.10 -11.98
CA ILE A 304 -9.70 7.52 -10.73
C ILE A 304 -10.84 6.56 -10.36
N GLY A 305 -11.70 6.20 -11.31
CA GLY A 305 -12.84 5.31 -11.04
C GLY A 305 -12.40 3.95 -10.53
N SER A 306 -11.37 3.33 -11.11
CA SER A 306 -10.84 2.04 -10.64
C SER A 306 -10.25 2.15 -9.24
N GLU A 307 -9.59 3.25 -8.92
CA GLU A 307 -9.04 3.45 -7.58
C GLU A 307 -10.14 3.72 -6.54
N ILE A 308 -11.18 4.47 -6.89
CA ILE A 308 -12.37 4.61 -6.02
C ILE A 308 -12.96 3.23 -5.73
N CYS A 309 -13.12 2.36 -6.74
CA CYS A 309 -13.59 0.99 -6.54
C CYS A 309 -12.71 0.21 -5.55
N ARG A 310 -11.37 0.30 -5.65
CA ARG A 310 -10.43 -0.34 -4.70
C ARG A 310 -10.58 0.21 -3.29
N GLN A 311 -10.69 1.54 -3.15
CA GLN A 311 -10.78 2.18 -1.84
C GLN A 311 -12.11 1.88 -1.14
N VAL A 312 -13.26 1.95 -1.85
CA VAL A 312 -14.58 1.63 -1.26
C VAL A 312 -14.69 0.15 -0.88
N SER A 313 -14.04 -0.75 -1.63
CA SER A 313 -14.04 -2.19 -1.34
C SER A 313 -13.41 -2.54 0.02
N ARG A 314 -12.54 -1.69 0.56
CA ARG A 314 -11.96 -1.86 1.91
C ARG A 314 -12.97 -1.73 3.03
N PHE A 315 -14.11 -1.11 2.77
CA PHE A 315 -15.20 -0.91 3.74
C PHE A 315 -16.30 -1.97 3.65
N ASN A 316 -16.06 -3.08 2.95
CA ASN A 316 -17.00 -4.19 2.80
C ASN A 316 -18.41 -3.71 2.38
N PRO A 317 -18.57 -3.00 1.23
CA PRO A 317 -19.88 -2.73 0.67
C PRO A 317 -20.59 -4.05 0.33
N GLU A 318 -21.93 -4.05 0.30
CA GLU A 318 -22.69 -5.20 -0.18
C GLU A 318 -22.41 -5.46 -1.66
N ARG A 319 -22.40 -4.35 -2.44
CA ARG A 319 -22.25 -4.41 -3.90
C ARG A 319 -21.48 -3.21 -4.43
N VAL A 320 -20.64 -3.44 -5.46
CA VAL A 320 -20.00 -2.37 -6.24
C VAL A 320 -20.36 -2.55 -7.71
N VAL A 321 -21.12 -1.57 -8.26
CA VAL A 321 -21.50 -1.54 -9.67
C VAL A 321 -20.44 -0.79 -10.46
N LEU A 322 -19.77 -1.49 -11.38
CA LEU A 322 -18.67 -1.01 -12.19
C LEU A 322 -19.20 -0.58 -13.56
N LEU A 323 -19.61 0.69 -13.72
CA LEU A 323 -20.20 1.18 -14.94
C LEU A 323 -19.19 1.89 -15.84
N GLY A 324 -19.18 1.55 -17.13
CA GLY A 324 -18.38 2.24 -18.15
C GLY A 324 -18.63 1.70 -19.55
N HIS A 325 -18.34 2.53 -20.57
CA HIS A 325 -18.54 2.14 -21.98
C HIS A 325 -17.44 1.23 -22.53
N GLY A 326 -16.22 1.28 -21.93
CA GLY A 326 -15.08 0.50 -22.39
C GLY A 326 -15.08 -0.90 -21.78
N GLU A 327 -15.59 -1.90 -22.52
CA GLU A 327 -15.70 -3.29 -22.08
C GLU A 327 -14.39 -3.83 -21.50
N ASN A 328 -13.28 -3.71 -22.23
CA ASN A 328 -11.99 -4.23 -21.76
C ASN A 328 -11.50 -3.57 -20.45
N SER A 329 -11.74 -2.28 -20.27
CA SER A 329 -11.35 -1.58 -19.04
C SER A 329 -12.18 -1.99 -17.82
N ILE A 330 -13.47 -2.28 -18.03
CA ILE A 330 -14.35 -2.84 -16.99
C ILE A 330 -13.98 -4.28 -16.68
N TYR A 331 -13.69 -5.09 -17.68
CA TYR A 331 -13.21 -6.47 -17.51
C TYR A 331 -11.95 -6.53 -16.62
N LEU A 332 -10.96 -5.68 -16.89
CA LEU A 332 -9.70 -5.67 -16.14
C LEU A 332 -9.91 -5.32 -14.66
N ILE A 333 -10.66 -4.26 -14.36
CA ILE A 333 -10.92 -3.89 -12.95
C ILE A 333 -11.81 -4.90 -12.24
N TYR A 334 -12.81 -5.46 -12.91
CA TYR A 334 -13.65 -6.51 -12.36
C TYR A 334 -12.83 -7.71 -11.91
N HIS A 335 -11.97 -8.25 -12.78
CA HIS A 335 -11.12 -9.40 -12.45
C HIS A 335 -10.06 -9.10 -11.39
N GLU A 336 -9.59 -7.87 -11.30
CA GLU A 336 -8.70 -7.45 -10.22
C GLU A 336 -9.42 -7.46 -8.87
N LEU A 337 -10.60 -6.86 -8.79
CA LEU A 337 -11.35 -6.72 -7.55
C LEU A 337 -11.82 -8.05 -6.96
N ILE A 338 -12.34 -8.96 -7.79
CA ILE A 338 -12.78 -10.29 -7.32
C ILE A 338 -11.63 -11.16 -6.77
N ARG A 339 -10.38 -10.90 -7.22
CA ARG A 339 -9.19 -11.59 -6.70
C ARG A 339 -8.68 -10.96 -5.41
N SER A 340 -8.82 -9.63 -5.28
CA SER A 340 -8.25 -8.86 -4.17
C SER A 340 -9.16 -8.78 -2.96
N PHE A 341 -10.48 -8.82 -3.15
CA PHE A 341 -11.47 -8.67 -2.10
C PHE A 341 -12.52 -9.79 -2.19
N GLN A 342 -12.76 -10.47 -1.07
CA GLN A 342 -13.74 -11.55 -0.99
C GLN A 342 -15.03 -11.07 -0.30
N GLY A 343 -16.16 -11.67 -0.64
CA GLY A 343 -17.45 -11.40 0.01
C GLY A 343 -18.19 -10.15 -0.46
N ILE A 344 -17.73 -9.49 -1.53
CA ILE A 344 -18.37 -8.31 -2.14
C ILE A 344 -18.93 -8.73 -3.51
N ASP A 345 -20.17 -8.32 -3.80
CA ASP A 345 -20.81 -8.53 -5.11
C ASP A 345 -20.35 -7.44 -6.09
N TYR A 346 -19.51 -7.81 -7.07
CA TYR A 346 -19.04 -6.91 -8.12
C TYR A 346 -19.86 -7.10 -9.39
N VAL A 347 -20.55 -6.04 -9.82
CA VAL A 347 -21.41 -6.08 -11.00
C VAL A 347 -20.80 -5.24 -12.14
N PRO A 348 -20.25 -5.87 -13.19
CA PRO A 348 -19.79 -5.14 -14.38
C PRO A 348 -20.98 -4.71 -15.23
N VAL A 349 -21.07 -3.40 -15.53
CA VAL A 349 -22.11 -2.81 -16.39
C VAL A 349 -21.47 -2.08 -17.54
N ILE A 350 -21.71 -2.57 -18.76
CA ILE A 350 -21.30 -1.87 -19.97
C ILE A 350 -22.42 -0.91 -20.36
N ALA A 351 -22.16 0.39 -20.22
CA ALA A 351 -23.10 1.45 -20.53
C ALA A 351 -22.36 2.76 -20.83
N ASP A 352 -22.92 3.55 -21.75
CA ASP A 352 -22.47 4.91 -22.01
C ASP A 352 -23.30 5.90 -21.17
N ILE A 353 -22.63 6.88 -20.55
CA ILE A 353 -23.34 7.92 -19.78
C ILE A 353 -24.20 8.85 -20.67
N GLN A 354 -24.02 8.81 -21.97
CA GLN A 354 -24.85 9.51 -22.94
C GLN A 354 -26.24 8.86 -23.12
N ASP A 355 -26.41 7.58 -22.74
CA ASP A 355 -27.64 6.81 -22.80
C ASP A 355 -28.41 6.91 -21.47
N TYR A 356 -29.35 7.86 -21.40
CA TYR A 356 -30.16 8.10 -20.20
C TYR A 356 -31.03 6.90 -19.81
N ASP A 357 -31.67 6.27 -20.79
CA ASP A 357 -32.60 5.17 -20.50
C ASP A 357 -31.89 3.97 -19.91
N ARG A 358 -30.67 3.67 -20.42
CA ARG A 358 -29.83 2.63 -19.86
C ARG A 358 -29.34 2.98 -18.45
N LEU A 359 -28.95 4.23 -18.19
CA LEU A 359 -28.57 4.70 -16.85
C LEU A 359 -29.73 4.54 -15.87
N LEU A 360 -30.92 4.97 -16.23
CA LEU A 360 -32.11 4.88 -15.38
C LEU A 360 -32.42 3.42 -15.01
N GLN A 361 -32.44 2.52 -16.00
CA GLN A 361 -32.59 1.07 -15.76
C GLN A 361 -31.58 0.53 -14.75
N VAL A 362 -30.28 0.88 -14.89
CA VAL A 362 -29.23 0.43 -13.99
C VAL A 362 -29.44 0.98 -12.56
N PHE A 363 -29.81 2.26 -12.43
CA PHE A 363 -29.99 2.89 -11.14
C PHE A 363 -31.24 2.36 -10.41
N GLU A 364 -32.33 2.12 -11.12
CA GLU A 364 -33.52 1.47 -10.58
C GLU A 364 -33.29 0.01 -10.19
N GLN A 365 -32.50 -0.72 -10.98
CA GLN A 365 -32.18 -2.12 -10.70
C GLN A 365 -31.31 -2.29 -9.48
N TYR A 366 -30.27 -1.47 -9.30
CA TYR A 366 -29.27 -1.66 -8.25
C TYR A 366 -29.44 -0.73 -7.05
N GLN A 367 -30.26 0.31 -7.13
CA GLN A 367 -30.57 1.25 -6.05
C GLN A 367 -29.34 1.68 -5.24
N PRO A 368 -28.31 2.29 -5.88
CA PRO A 368 -27.07 2.63 -5.18
C PRO A 368 -27.33 3.67 -4.08
N ALA A 369 -26.63 3.54 -2.95
CA ALA A 369 -26.63 4.54 -1.90
C ALA A 369 -25.77 5.75 -2.27
N ILE A 370 -24.69 5.53 -3.05
CA ILE A 370 -23.77 6.57 -3.51
C ILE A 370 -23.39 6.30 -4.96
N VAL A 371 -23.38 7.35 -5.76
CA VAL A 371 -22.84 7.34 -7.13
C VAL A 371 -21.59 8.20 -7.18
N TYR A 372 -20.43 7.58 -7.48
CA TYR A 372 -19.20 8.30 -7.82
C TYR A 372 -19.11 8.46 -9.34
N HIS A 373 -19.23 9.70 -9.81
CA HIS A 373 -19.22 10.00 -11.25
C HIS A 373 -17.82 10.41 -11.71
N ALA A 374 -17.05 9.42 -12.19
CA ALA A 374 -15.68 9.59 -12.69
C ALA A 374 -15.56 9.47 -14.22
N ALA A 375 -16.66 9.30 -14.94
CA ALA A 375 -16.67 9.25 -16.40
C ALA A 375 -16.56 10.65 -17.01
N ALA A 376 -15.46 10.92 -17.73
CA ALA A 376 -15.28 12.18 -18.47
C ALA A 376 -14.17 12.04 -19.53
N HIS A 377 -14.27 12.82 -20.60
CA HIS A 377 -13.14 13.06 -21.52
C HIS A 377 -12.27 14.17 -20.96
N LYS A 378 -10.96 13.89 -20.72
CA LYS A 378 -10.04 14.78 -19.98
C LYS A 378 -8.90 15.40 -20.82
N HIS A 379 -8.66 14.89 -22.04
CA HIS A 379 -7.52 15.33 -22.83
C HIS A 379 -7.83 16.64 -23.57
N VAL A 380 -7.24 17.74 -23.12
CA VAL A 380 -7.45 19.08 -23.68
C VAL A 380 -7.26 19.10 -25.20
N PRO A 381 -6.13 18.64 -25.79
CA PRO A 381 -5.95 18.72 -27.24
C PRO A 381 -6.95 17.89 -28.04
N MET A 382 -7.47 16.81 -27.48
CA MET A 382 -8.49 15.98 -28.14
C MET A 382 -9.86 16.67 -28.13
N MET A 383 -10.23 17.29 -27.01
CA MET A 383 -11.51 17.99 -26.88
C MET A 383 -11.53 19.30 -27.68
N GLU A 384 -10.40 19.97 -27.80
CA GLU A 384 -10.27 21.13 -28.70
C GLU A 384 -10.57 20.79 -30.17
N ARG A 385 -10.22 19.59 -30.62
CA ARG A 385 -10.52 19.08 -31.95
C ARG A 385 -11.92 18.48 -32.09
N ASN A 386 -12.54 18.09 -30.96
CA ASN A 386 -13.81 17.37 -30.93
C ASN A 386 -14.77 18.01 -29.90
N PRO A 387 -15.16 19.30 -30.07
CA PRO A 387 -15.99 20.00 -29.09
C PRO A 387 -17.37 19.37 -28.92
N LYS A 388 -17.92 18.76 -29.95
CA LYS A 388 -19.22 18.06 -29.89
C LYS A 388 -19.17 16.81 -29.02
N GLU A 389 -18.08 16.05 -29.08
CA GLU A 389 -17.88 14.88 -28.19
C GLU A 389 -17.61 15.32 -26.75
N ALA A 390 -16.89 16.42 -26.53
CA ALA A 390 -16.74 17.01 -25.21
C ALA A 390 -18.10 17.41 -24.61
N PHE A 391 -18.96 18.07 -25.39
CA PHE A 391 -20.32 18.42 -25.00
C PHE A 391 -21.16 17.19 -24.67
N LYS A 392 -21.23 16.21 -25.58
CA LYS A 392 -22.03 15.00 -25.39
C LYS A 392 -21.62 14.21 -24.16
N ASN A 393 -20.30 13.99 -23.99
CA ASN A 393 -19.82 13.16 -22.89
C ASN A 393 -19.80 13.93 -21.56
N ASN A 394 -19.20 15.12 -21.51
CA ASN A 394 -18.96 15.79 -20.23
C ASN A 394 -20.16 16.61 -19.74
N ILE A 395 -20.96 17.21 -20.65
CA ILE A 395 -22.14 17.98 -20.29
C ILE A 395 -23.39 17.08 -20.28
N LEU A 396 -23.78 16.53 -21.44
CA LEU A 396 -25.00 15.70 -21.52
C LEU A 396 -24.85 14.42 -20.70
N GLY A 397 -23.69 13.77 -20.73
CA GLY A 397 -23.45 12.58 -19.93
C GLY A 397 -23.57 12.86 -18.43
N THR A 398 -22.99 13.97 -17.92
CA THR A 398 -23.16 14.37 -16.50
C THR A 398 -24.61 14.72 -16.19
N TYR A 399 -25.31 15.43 -17.09
CA TYR A 399 -26.73 15.74 -16.95
C TYR A 399 -27.58 14.48 -16.85
N ASN A 400 -27.34 13.49 -17.72
CA ASN A 400 -28.05 12.22 -17.71
C ASN A 400 -27.84 11.44 -16.41
N VAL A 401 -26.59 11.40 -15.93
CA VAL A 401 -26.26 10.75 -14.65
C VAL A 401 -26.98 11.46 -13.50
N ALA A 402 -26.92 12.80 -13.42
CA ALA A 402 -27.59 13.57 -12.38
C ALA A 402 -29.14 13.40 -12.45
N LYS A 403 -29.72 13.40 -13.65
CA LYS A 403 -31.15 13.17 -13.88
C LYS A 403 -31.57 11.74 -13.47
N ALA A 404 -30.75 10.74 -13.74
CA ALA A 404 -31.02 9.35 -13.34
C ALA A 404 -30.90 9.18 -11.81
N VAL A 405 -29.96 9.86 -11.16
CA VAL A 405 -29.81 9.93 -9.68
C VAL A 405 -31.11 10.49 -9.07
N ASP A 406 -31.63 11.61 -9.59
CA ASP A 406 -32.85 12.24 -9.11
C ASP A 406 -34.06 11.33 -9.32
N ALA A 407 -34.23 10.79 -10.53
CA ALA A 407 -35.38 9.93 -10.89
C ALA A 407 -35.41 8.62 -10.06
N ALA A 408 -34.25 7.98 -9.85
CA ALA A 408 -34.11 6.76 -9.05
C ALA A 408 -34.02 7.05 -7.54
N LYS A 409 -34.08 8.32 -7.11
CA LYS A 409 -33.97 8.77 -5.71
C LYS A 409 -32.69 8.26 -5.00
N VAL A 410 -31.59 8.22 -5.72
CA VAL A 410 -30.30 7.86 -5.16
C VAL A 410 -29.89 8.90 -4.12
N PRO A 411 -29.52 8.54 -2.88
CA PRO A 411 -29.28 9.52 -1.83
C PRO A 411 -28.13 10.51 -2.12
N LYS A 412 -27.07 10.07 -2.82
CA LYS A 412 -25.87 10.89 -2.97
C LYS A 412 -25.15 10.69 -4.31
N MET A 413 -24.72 11.80 -4.93
CA MET A 413 -23.84 11.81 -6.10
C MET A 413 -22.61 12.67 -5.85
N VAL A 414 -21.42 12.09 -6.09
CA VAL A 414 -20.12 12.76 -6.00
C VAL A 414 -19.50 12.81 -7.39
N MET A 415 -19.36 14.00 -7.96
CA MET A 415 -18.75 14.20 -9.28
C MET A 415 -17.29 14.57 -9.18
N ILE A 416 -16.44 13.90 -9.94
CA ILE A 416 -15.02 14.26 -10.09
C ILE A 416 -14.92 15.47 -11.04
N SER A 417 -14.31 16.57 -10.55
CA SER A 417 -13.99 17.76 -11.32
C SER A 417 -12.47 17.99 -11.41
N THR A 418 -12.05 19.16 -11.85
CA THR A 418 -10.65 19.49 -12.15
C THR A 418 -10.34 20.96 -11.92
N ASP A 419 -9.07 21.29 -11.64
CA ASP A 419 -8.49 22.65 -11.66
C ASP A 419 -8.77 23.40 -12.99
N LYS A 420 -8.90 22.66 -14.10
CA LYS A 420 -9.15 23.24 -15.41
C LYS A 420 -10.57 23.77 -15.62
N ALA A 421 -11.48 23.49 -14.68
CA ALA A 421 -12.82 24.09 -14.63
C ALA A 421 -12.81 25.56 -14.12
N VAL A 422 -11.69 26.02 -13.59
CA VAL A 422 -11.49 27.39 -13.10
C VAL A 422 -11.01 28.29 -14.24
N ASN A 423 -11.75 29.38 -14.56
CA ASN A 423 -11.45 30.29 -15.68
C ASN A 423 -11.02 29.53 -16.95
N PRO A 424 -11.86 28.65 -17.50
CA PRO A 424 -11.45 27.71 -18.53
C PRO A 424 -11.16 28.38 -19.88
N PRO A 425 -9.91 28.33 -20.41
CA PRO A 425 -9.60 28.82 -21.74
C PRO A 425 -9.83 27.79 -22.84
N ASN A 426 -10.28 26.59 -22.49
CA ASN A 426 -10.40 25.45 -23.39
C ASN A 426 -11.73 24.71 -23.18
N VAL A 427 -12.14 23.97 -24.23
CA VAL A 427 -13.41 23.22 -24.25
C VAL A 427 -13.52 22.22 -23.12
N MET A 428 -12.45 21.47 -22.84
CA MET A 428 -12.49 20.44 -21.79
C MET A 428 -12.76 21.04 -20.42
N GLY A 429 -12.03 22.09 -20.03
CA GLY A 429 -12.25 22.81 -18.77
C GLY A 429 -13.64 23.44 -18.70
N ALA A 430 -14.07 24.09 -19.79
CA ALA A 430 -15.40 24.70 -19.89
C ALA A 430 -16.53 23.67 -19.73
N THR A 431 -16.41 22.48 -20.37
CA THR A 431 -17.41 21.42 -20.19
C THR A 431 -17.46 20.89 -18.75
N LYS A 432 -16.31 20.84 -18.05
CA LYS A 432 -16.27 20.44 -16.63
C LYS A 432 -16.87 21.52 -15.72
N ARG A 433 -16.67 22.81 -16.03
CA ARG A 433 -17.35 23.91 -15.32
C ARG A 433 -18.86 23.82 -15.47
N VAL A 434 -19.37 23.60 -16.69
CA VAL A 434 -20.82 23.42 -16.93
C VAL A 434 -21.34 22.18 -16.19
N ALA A 435 -20.54 21.10 -16.12
CA ALA A 435 -20.88 19.91 -15.33
C ALA A 435 -21.01 20.21 -13.82
N GLU A 436 -20.16 21.10 -13.27
CA GLU A 436 -20.31 21.57 -11.87
C GLU A 436 -21.62 22.32 -11.68
N LEU A 437 -21.99 23.22 -12.61
CA LEU A 437 -23.27 23.93 -12.57
C LEU A 437 -24.47 22.99 -12.62
N ILE A 438 -24.40 21.93 -13.43
CA ILE A 438 -25.44 20.89 -13.49
C ILE A 438 -25.60 20.24 -12.12
N VAL A 439 -24.50 19.78 -11.51
CA VAL A 439 -24.51 19.09 -10.23
C VAL A 439 -25.05 19.99 -9.12
N THR A 440 -24.59 21.23 -9.02
CA THR A 440 -25.10 22.19 -8.03
C THR A 440 -26.55 22.63 -8.29
N GLY A 441 -26.97 22.72 -9.57
CA GLY A 441 -28.36 23.02 -9.96
C GLY A 441 -29.33 21.89 -9.60
N PHE A 442 -28.94 20.62 -9.77
CA PHE A 442 -29.74 19.49 -9.32
C PHE A 442 -29.89 19.45 -7.80
N ASN A 443 -28.85 19.80 -7.03
CA ASN A 443 -28.92 19.82 -5.58
C ASN A 443 -30.01 20.75 -5.04
N GLN A 444 -30.27 21.86 -5.71
CA GLN A 444 -31.35 22.81 -5.29
C GLN A 444 -32.76 22.25 -5.43
N ARG A 445 -32.96 21.30 -6.33
CA ARG A 445 -34.28 20.79 -6.70
C ARG A 445 -34.57 19.39 -6.17
N SER A 446 -33.53 18.57 -6.05
CA SER A 446 -33.61 17.15 -5.69
C SER A 446 -33.61 16.94 -4.19
N GLN A 447 -34.14 15.80 -3.74
CA GLN A 447 -33.94 15.31 -2.37
C GLN A 447 -32.58 14.63 -2.18
N SER A 448 -31.86 14.36 -3.26
CA SER A 448 -30.52 13.77 -3.27
C SER A 448 -29.47 14.84 -3.02
N THR A 449 -28.39 14.47 -2.36
CA THR A 449 -27.23 15.35 -2.17
C THR A 449 -26.27 15.22 -3.35
N TYR A 450 -25.93 16.34 -3.96
CA TYR A 450 -24.95 16.39 -5.05
C TYR A 450 -23.74 17.20 -4.63
N CYS A 451 -22.55 16.77 -4.98
CA CYS A 451 -21.32 17.56 -4.81
C CYS A 451 -20.33 17.32 -5.94
N ALA A 452 -19.41 18.26 -6.12
CA ALA A 452 -18.29 18.11 -7.02
C ALA A 452 -16.96 18.20 -6.26
N VAL A 453 -15.89 17.56 -6.75
CA VAL A 453 -14.57 17.57 -6.14
C VAL A 453 -13.53 17.96 -7.17
N ARG A 454 -12.88 19.13 -6.97
CA ARG A 454 -11.82 19.67 -7.81
C ARG A 454 -10.45 19.25 -7.29
N PHE A 455 -9.61 18.79 -8.19
CA PHE A 455 -8.18 18.58 -7.96
C PHE A 455 -7.39 18.72 -9.26
N GLY A 456 -6.07 18.88 -9.14
CA GLY A 456 -5.16 19.06 -10.27
C GLY A 456 -4.77 17.73 -10.93
N ASN A 457 -3.51 17.65 -11.41
CA ASN A 457 -3.06 16.45 -12.10
C ASN A 457 -2.79 15.31 -11.12
N VAL A 458 -3.06 14.08 -11.56
CA VAL A 458 -2.73 12.87 -10.82
C VAL A 458 -1.61 12.11 -11.49
N LEU A 459 -0.62 11.69 -10.68
CA LEU A 459 0.59 11.00 -11.13
C LEU A 459 0.25 9.63 -11.71
N GLY A 460 0.85 9.28 -12.85
CA GLY A 460 0.70 7.96 -13.46
C GLY A 460 -0.67 7.66 -14.08
N SER A 461 -1.57 8.65 -14.22
CA SER A 461 -2.85 8.44 -14.90
C SER A 461 -2.66 8.19 -16.41
N ARG A 462 -3.52 7.37 -17.00
CA ARG A 462 -3.43 7.01 -18.43
C ARG A 462 -3.37 8.24 -19.32
N GLY A 463 -2.37 8.28 -20.22
CA GLY A 463 -2.14 9.39 -21.15
C GLY A 463 -1.66 10.70 -20.48
N SER A 464 -1.23 10.67 -19.22
CA SER A 464 -0.60 11.82 -18.56
C SER A 464 0.87 11.97 -18.93
N VAL A 465 1.50 13.03 -18.41
CA VAL A 465 2.89 13.40 -18.72
C VAL A 465 3.91 12.31 -18.34
N ILE A 466 3.71 11.59 -17.23
CA ILE A 466 4.64 10.56 -16.75
C ILE A 466 4.77 9.40 -17.75
N PRO A 467 3.69 8.69 -18.16
CA PRO A 467 3.80 7.65 -19.18
C PRO A 467 4.37 8.12 -20.52
N VAL A 468 4.19 9.40 -20.86
CA VAL A 468 4.80 9.97 -22.08
C VAL A 468 6.31 10.09 -21.90
N PHE A 469 6.77 10.62 -20.76
CA PHE A 469 8.19 10.74 -20.45
C PHE A 469 8.87 9.37 -20.34
N GLU A 470 8.24 8.40 -19.68
CA GLU A 470 8.74 7.01 -19.58
C GLU A 470 8.99 6.41 -20.96
N ARG A 471 8.03 6.56 -21.88
CA ARG A 471 8.17 6.07 -23.24
C ARG A 471 9.29 6.79 -24.00
N GLN A 472 9.35 8.14 -23.94
CA GLN A 472 10.38 8.92 -24.61
C GLN A 472 11.78 8.56 -24.07
N ILE A 473 11.93 8.36 -22.78
CA ILE A 473 13.19 7.92 -22.17
C ILE A 473 13.55 6.50 -22.63
N ALA A 474 12.59 5.58 -22.67
CA ALA A 474 12.81 4.21 -23.16
C ALA A 474 13.22 4.17 -24.64
N GLU A 475 12.72 5.10 -25.46
CA GLU A 475 13.05 5.28 -26.88
C GLU A 475 14.40 6.00 -27.09
N GLY A 476 15.07 6.47 -26.03
CA GLY A 476 16.36 7.18 -26.09
C GLY A 476 16.26 8.70 -26.18
N GLY A 477 15.08 9.27 -25.97
CA GLY A 477 14.83 10.71 -25.96
C GLY A 477 14.60 11.34 -27.35
N PRO A 478 14.52 12.67 -27.42
CA PRO A 478 14.50 13.60 -26.30
C PRO A 478 13.18 13.55 -25.50
N VAL A 479 13.23 13.96 -24.24
CA VAL A 479 12.02 14.24 -23.46
C VAL A 479 11.48 15.61 -23.86
N THR A 480 10.18 15.67 -24.23
CA THR A 480 9.57 16.90 -24.72
C THR A 480 8.70 17.55 -23.65
N VAL A 481 8.97 18.81 -23.31
CA VAL A 481 8.15 19.63 -22.43
C VAL A 481 7.52 20.79 -23.20
N THR A 482 6.33 21.20 -22.82
CA THR A 482 5.59 22.24 -23.54
C THR A 482 6.24 23.62 -23.37
N ASP A 483 6.65 23.97 -22.15
CA ASP A 483 7.36 25.20 -21.78
C ASP A 483 8.14 24.96 -20.49
N PHE A 484 9.36 25.42 -20.36
CA PHE A 484 10.21 25.20 -19.18
C PHE A 484 9.68 25.91 -17.92
N ARG A 485 8.85 26.94 -18.07
CA ARG A 485 8.21 27.67 -16.97
C ARG A 485 6.95 26.99 -16.47
N MET A 486 6.37 26.06 -17.26
CA MET A 486 5.09 25.45 -16.96
C MET A 486 5.10 24.71 -15.63
N THR A 487 4.12 25.03 -14.78
CA THR A 487 3.91 24.33 -13.51
C THR A 487 2.57 23.62 -13.49
N ARG A 488 2.52 22.52 -12.74
CA ARG A 488 1.27 21.77 -12.46
C ARG A 488 1.27 21.32 -11.02
N TYR A 489 0.07 21.22 -10.48
CA TYR A 489 -0.13 20.53 -9.21
C TYR A 489 -0.19 19.03 -9.46
N PHE A 490 0.42 18.27 -8.57
CA PHE A 490 0.40 16.80 -8.66
C PHE A 490 -0.04 16.16 -7.34
N MET A 491 -0.78 15.08 -7.45
CA MET A 491 -1.23 14.24 -6.36
C MET A 491 -1.13 12.78 -6.80
N THR A 492 -1.06 11.81 -5.88
CA THR A 492 -1.16 10.40 -6.26
C THR A 492 -2.62 10.02 -6.53
N ILE A 493 -2.85 9.01 -7.36
CA ILE A 493 -4.20 8.52 -7.63
C ILE A 493 -4.88 8.01 -6.35
N PRO A 494 -4.22 7.21 -5.48
CA PRO A 494 -4.79 6.81 -4.19
C PRO A 494 -5.13 8.00 -3.29
N GLU A 495 -4.24 9.01 -3.19
CA GLU A 495 -4.49 10.23 -2.40
C GLU A 495 -5.74 10.97 -2.88
N ALA A 496 -5.83 11.24 -4.19
CA ALA A 496 -6.99 11.91 -4.78
C ALA A 496 -8.29 11.13 -4.55
N SER A 497 -8.28 9.82 -4.76
CA SER A 497 -9.46 8.97 -4.61
C SER A 497 -9.93 8.90 -3.15
N ARG A 498 -9.01 8.80 -2.19
CA ARG A 498 -9.34 8.83 -0.76
C ARG A 498 -9.98 10.16 -0.36
N LEU A 499 -9.41 11.28 -0.81
CA LEU A 499 -9.98 12.62 -0.53
C LEU A 499 -11.35 12.82 -1.20
N VAL A 500 -11.57 12.28 -2.41
CA VAL A 500 -12.90 12.29 -3.07
C VAL A 500 -13.93 11.53 -2.24
N ILE A 501 -13.59 10.36 -1.71
CA ILE A 501 -14.50 9.57 -0.87
C ILE A 501 -14.82 10.34 0.42
N HIS A 502 -13.81 10.96 1.05
CA HIS A 502 -14.03 11.80 2.23
C HIS A 502 -14.91 13.02 1.92
N ALA A 503 -14.62 13.75 0.84
CA ALA A 503 -15.44 14.90 0.42
C ALA A 503 -16.91 14.49 0.24
N GLY A 504 -17.18 13.33 -0.38
CA GLY A 504 -18.52 12.78 -0.50
C GLY A 504 -19.21 12.53 0.84
N ALA A 505 -18.47 12.09 1.87
CA ALA A 505 -19.03 11.89 3.20
C ALA A 505 -19.33 13.20 3.95
N TYR A 506 -18.68 14.31 3.56
CA TYR A 506 -18.93 15.64 4.12
C TYR A 506 -20.00 16.43 3.35
N ALA A 507 -20.37 15.99 2.15
CA ALA A 507 -21.33 16.69 1.30
C ALA A 507 -22.72 16.78 1.95
N LYS A 508 -23.33 17.99 1.90
CA LYS A 508 -24.66 18.31 2.44
C LYS A 508 -25.51 19.16 1.49
N ASP A 509 -24.93 20.24 0.97
CA ASP A 509 -25.68 21.35 0.36
C ASP A 509 -25.20 21.74 -1.05
N GLY A 510 -24.70 20.80 -1.83
CA GLY A 510 -24.25 21.07 -3.21
C GLY A 510 -22.88 21.72 -3.30
N GLU A 511 -21.99 21.40 -2.36
CA GLU A 511 -20.66 21.98 -2.28
C GLU A 511 -19.76 21.57 -3.46
N VAL A 512 -18.86 22.46 -3.82
CA VAL A 512 -17.69 22.13 -4.63
C VAL A 512 -16.48 22.05 -3.71
N PHE A 513 -16.02 20.85 -3.45
CA PHE A 513 -14.82 20.61 -2.64
C PHE A 513 -13.56 20.79 -3.47
N ILE A 514 -12.52 21.31 -2.83
CA ILE A 514 -11.22 21.55 -3.43
C ILE A 514 -10.17 20.83 -2.60
N LEU A 515 -9.39 20.00 -3.27
CA LEU A 515 -8.34 19.26 -2.60
C LEU A 515 -7.05 20.09 -2.54
N ASP A 516 -6.38 20.05 -1.38
CA ASP A 516 -5.06 20.68 -1.23
C ASP A 516 -4.03 19.94 -2.08
N MET A 517 -3.59 20.59 -3.12
CA MET A 517 -2.60 20.06 -4.06
C MET A 517 -1.16 20.32 -3.61
N GLY A 518 -0.94 21.02 -2.48
CA GLY A 518 0.37 21.43 -2.03
C GLY A 518 1.07 22.40 -3.00
N LYS A 519 2.38 22.30 -3.11
CA LYS A 519 3.17 23.20 -3.98
C LYS A 519 3.13 22.75 -5.45
N PRO A 520 3.03 23.70 -6.40
CA PRO A 520 3.13 23.38 -7.83
C PRO A 520 4.56 22.92 -8.19
N VAL A 521 4.65 21.98 -9.11
CA VAL A 521 5.91 21.40 -9.61
C VAL A 521 6.14 21.84 -11.05
N LYS A 522 7.35 22.30 -11.38
CA LYS A 522 7.73 22.57 -12.77
C LYS A 522 7.80 21.28 -13.56
N ILE A 523 7.19 21.26 -14.74
CA ILE A 523 7.20 20.08 -15.63
C ILE A 523 8.62 19.74 -16.06
N TYR A 524 9.49 20.73 -16.22
CA TYR A 524 10.91 20.56 -16.49
C TYR A 524 11.63 19.81 -15.35
N ASP A 525 11.37 20.17 -14.09
CA ASP A 525 11.97 19.48 -12.93
C ASP A 525 11.43 18.03 -12.80
N LEU A 526 10.17 17.82 -13.15
CA LEU A 526 9.59 16.49 -13.22
C LEU A 526 10.32 15.63 -14.28
N ALA A 527 10.57 16.21 -15.48
CA ALA A 527 11.31 15.53 -16.55
C ALA A 527 12.72 15.15 -16.10
N LYS A 528 13.46 16.06 -15.44
CA LYS A 528 14.78 15.77 -14.86
C LYS A 528 14.76 14.60 -13.89
N LYS A 529 13.78 14.61 -12.98
CA LYS A 529 13.62 13.51 -12.01
C LYS A 529 13.30 12.17 -12.69
N MET A 530 12.53 12.18 -13.77
CA MET A 530 12.22 10.98 -14.58
C MET A 530 13.47 10.43 -15.30
N VAL A 531 14.28 11.32 -15.89
CA VAL A 531 15.57 10.94 -16.48
C VAL A 531 16.50 10.33 -15.43
N LEU A 532 16.59 10.96 -14.23
CA LEU A 532 17.39 10.45 -13.11
C LEU A 532 16.91 9.06 -12.65
N LEU A 533 15.59 8.84 -12.54
CA LEU A 533 15.00 7.54 -12.17
C LEU A 533 15.30 6.43 -13.19
N SER A 534 15.49 6.78 -14.45
CA SER A 534 15.89 5.82 -15.49
C SER A 534 17.37 5.40 -15.44
N GLY A 535 18.15 6.02 -14.55
CA GLY A 535 19.61 5.80 -14.47
C GLY A 535 20.40 6.57 -15.53
N ARG A 536 19.77 7.50 -16.23
CA ARG A 536 20.38 8.31 -17.29
C ARG A 536 20.66 9.74 -16.81
N THR A 537 21.44 10.46 -17.62
CA THR A 537 21.76 11.87 -17.42
C THR A 537 21.05 12.75 -18.45
N GLU A 538 20.94 14.06 -18.19
CA GLU A 538 20.40 15.03 -19.15
C GLU A 538 21.24 15.13 -20.43
N ASN A 539 22.52 14.77 -20.37
CA ASN A 539 23.39 14.72 -21.56
C ASN A 539 23.06 13.52 -22.47
N GLU A 540 22.62 12.42 -21.89
CA GLU A 540 22.21 11.22 -22.64
C GLU A 540 20.76 11.33 -23.14
N ILE A 541 19.88 11.94 -22.33
CA ILE A 541 18.46 12.14 -22.64
C ILE A 541 18.16 13.64 -22.51
N PRO A 542 18.31 14.42 -23.56
CA PRO A 542 18.06 15.85 -23.52
C PRO A 542 16.57 16.16 -23.33
N ILE A 543 16.28 17.24 -22.60
CA ILE A 543 14.93 17.77 -22.39
C ILE A 543 14.77 18.97 -23.29
N VAL A 544 13.78 18.95 -24.19
CA VAL A 544 13.56 20.00 -25.20
C VAL A 544 12.17 20.65 -25.05
N GLU A 545 12.10 21.94 -25.33
CA GLU A 545 10.85 22.69 -25.33
C GLU A 545 10.21 22.63 -26.71
N VAL A 546 8.89 22.31 -26.76
CA VAL A 546 8.14 22.13 -28.02
C VAL A 546 7.07 23.20 -28.26
N GLY A 547 6.87 24.12 -27.35
CA GLY A 547 5.88 25.21 -27.43
C GLY A 547 4.54 24.85 -26.80
N ILE A 548 3.80 25.91 -26.38
CA ILE A 548 2.50 25.79 -25.71
C ILE A 548 1.44 25.34 -26.71
N ARG A 549 0.65 24.34 -26.33
CA ARG A 549 -0.45 23.83 -27.17
C ARG A 549 -1.69 24.72 -27.06
N PRO A 550 -2.53 24.80 -28.10
CA PRO A 550 -3.78 25.55 -28.03
C PRO A 550 -4.64 25.14 -26.82
N GLY A 551 -5.09 26.10 -26.04
CA GLY A 551 -5.93 25.89 -24.87
C GLY A 551 -5.20 25.47 -23.59
N GLU A 552 -3.87 25.31 -23.59
CA GLU A 552 -3.11 25.03 -22.37
C GLU A 552 -2.74 26.33 -21.62
N LYS A 553 -2.91 26.32 -20.28
CA LYS A 553 -2.42 27.39 -19.39
C LYS A 553 -0.96 27.14 -19.02
N LEU A 554 -0.18 28.19 -18.84
CA LEU A 554 1.16 28.10 -18.27
C LEU A 554 1.11 27.67 -16.79
N TYR A 555 0.16 28.24 -16.05
CA TYR A 555 -0.11 27.98 -14.64
C TYR A 555 -1.58 27.61 -14.45
N GLU A 556 -1.87 26.61 -13.62
CA GLU A 556 -3.25 26.23 -13.29
C GLU A 556 -3.66 26.85 -11.93
N GLU A 557 -4.95 27.17 -11.81
CA GLU A 557 -5.57 27.74 -10.63
C GLU A 557 -6.56 26.74 -10.02
N LEU A 558 -6.57 26.61 -8.70
CA LEU A 558 -7.51 25.73 -8.00
C LEU A 558 -8.81 26.45 -7.66
N LEU A 559 -8.72 27.76 -7.47
CA LEU A 559 -9.81 28.66 -7.06
C LEU A 559 -9.68 29.99 -7.78
N VAL A 560 -10.82 30.65 -8.03
CA VAL A 560 -10.88 32.10 -8.31
C VAL A 560 -10.95 32.86 -6.99
N SER A 561 -10.51 34.11 -6.98
CA SER A 561 -10.54 34.98 -5.80
C SER A 561 -11.93 35.12 -5.17
N THR A 562 -13.00 35.03 -5.98
CA THR A 562 -14.41 35.07 -5.55
C THR A 562 -14.91 33.76 -4.93
N GLU A 563 -14.26 32.63 -5.16
CA GLU A 563 -14.60 31.31 -4.61
C GLU A 563 -13.85 31.02 -3.29
N LEU A 564 -12.96 31.91 -2.83
CA LEU A 564 -12.18 31.73 -1.60
C LEU A 564 -13.10 31.70 -0.37
N VAL A 565 -13.09 30.59 0.34
CA VAL A 565 -13.72 30.43 1.65
C VAL A 565 -12.73 29.76 2.61
N ASP A 566 -12.59 30.36 3.79
CA ASP A 566 -11.75 29.82 4.89
C ASP A 566 -12.33 28.55 5.57
N ASN A 567 -13.29 27.88 4.96
CA ASN A 567 -13.89 26.68 5.55
C ASN A 567 -13.16 25.41 5.12
N GLN A 568 -12.14 25.07 5.88
CA GLN A 568 -11.53 23.75 5.85
C GLN A 568 -12.44 22.76 6.58
N VAL A 569 -12.96 21.77 5.85
CA VAL A 569 -13.89 20.75 6.41
C VAL A 569 -13.11 19.60 7.04
N MET A 570 -11.95 19.32 6.48
CA MET A 570 -11.01 18.30 6.92
C MET A 570 -9.59 18.69 6.48
N ASP A 571 -8.55 18.09 7.08
CA ASP A 571 -7.19 18.25 6.57
C ASP A 571 -7.16 17.97 5.04
N LYS A 572 -6.66 18.94 4.28
CA LYS A 572 -6.56 18.92 2.80
C LYS A 572 -7.88 18.95 2.01
N ILE A 573 -9.03 19.21 2.62
CA ILE A 573 -10.31 19.42 1.92
C ILE A 573 -10.89 20.77 2.29
N PHE A 574 -11.06 21.63 1.30
CA PHE A 574 -11.68 22.95 1.42
C PHE A 574 -13.02 22.97 0.70
N VAL A 575 -13.92 23.85 1.10
CA VAL A 575 -15.20 24.12 0.41
C VAL A 575 -15.08 25.42 -0.37
N GLY A 576 -15.33 25.35 -1.68
CA GLY A 576 -15.44 26.54 -2.53
C GLY A 576 -16.89 27.04 -2.59
N LYS A 577 -17.06 28.36 -2.50
CA LYS A 577 -18.34 29.00 -2.86
C LYS A 577 -18.44 29.06 -4.37
N VAL A 578 -19.34 28.31 -4.94
CA VAL A 578 -19.63 28.34 -6.38
C VAL A 578 -21.00 28.96 -6.60
N ASN A 579 -21.08 29.87 -7.57
CA ASN A 579 -22.39 30.42 -7.99
C ASN A 579 -23.29 29.28 -8.47
N VAL A 580 -24.45 29.18 -7.86
CA VAL A 580 -25.45 28.18 -8.23
C VAL A 580 -26.36 28.80 -9.28
N MET A 581 -26.62 28.02 -10.34
CA MET A 581 -27.49 28.45 -11.45
C MET A 581 -28.77 27.62 -11.46
N PRO A 582 -29.95 28.27 -11.68
CA PRO A 582 -31.20 27.54 -11.83
C PRO A 582 -31.10 26.50 -12.94
N LEU A 583 -31.65 25.30 -12.68
CA LEU A 583 -31.56 24.17 -13.62
C LEU A 583 -32.27 24.48 -14.96
N GLU A 584 -33.29 25.35 -14.94
CA GLU A 584 -34.01 25.82 -16.13
C GLU A 584 -33.10 26.57 -17.10
N VAL A 585 -32.20 27.43 -16.56
CA VAL A 585 -31.23 28.19 -17.37
C VAL A 585 -30.19 27.23 -17.96
N ILE A 586 -29.74 26.26 -17.16
CA ILE A 586 -28.81 25.22 -17.62
C ILE A 586 -29.43 24.40 -18.75
N ASN A 587 -30.68 23.99 -18.61
CA ASN A 587 -31.40 23.23 -19.63
C ASN A 587 -31.54 24.01 -20.94
N GLN A 588 -31.87 25.30 -20.86
CA GLN A 588 -31.96 26.16 -22.04
C GLN A 588 -30.59 26.23 -22.75
N LYS A 589 -29.49 26.37 -22.00
CA LYS A 589 -28.14 26.41 -22.58
C LYS A 589 -27.71 25.05 -23.17
N ILE A 590 -28.09 23.94 -22.55
CA ILE A 590 -27.87 22.61 -23.12
C ILE A 590 -28.56 22.46 -24.48
N GLU A 591 -29.82 22.92 -24.63
CA GLU A 591 -30.53 22.86 -25.92
C GLU A 591 -29.89 23.80 -26.96
N GLU A 592 -29.43 24.99 -26.56
CA GLU A 592 -28.64 25.87 -27.42
C GLU A 592 -27.38 25.17 -27.94
N PHE A 593 -26.59 24.58 -27.03
CA PHE A 593 -25.33 23.86 -27.39
C PHE A 593 -25.61 22.63 -28.27
N ARG A 594 -26.78 22.01 -28.13
CA ARG A 594 -27.20 20.86 -28.95
C ARG A 594 -27.32 21.23 -30.43
N ALA A 595 -27.76 22.44 -30.74
CA ALA A 595 -27.92 22.94 -32.10
C ALA A 595 -26.61 23.38 -32.76
N LEU A 596 -25.59 23.76 -31.96
CA LEU A 596 -24.32 24.30 -32.44
C LEU A 596 -23.32 23.21 -32.79
N GLN A 597 -22.33 23.58 -33.63
CA GLN A 597 -21.22 22.71 -34.06
C GLN A 597 -19.87 23.45 -34.15
N GLY A 598 -18.79 22.70 -34.18
CA GLY A 598 -17.46 23.21 -34.48
C GLY A 598 -17.02 24.37 -33.58
N SER A 599 -16.54 25.45 -34.20
CA SER A 599 -16.05 26.66 -33.52
C SER A 599 -17.14 27.43 -32.77
N GLU A 600 -18.35 27.47 -33.28
CA GLU A 600 -19.47 28.15 -32.63
C GLU A 600 -19.84 27.48 -31.30
N LEU A 601 -19.94 26.15 -31.29
CA LEU A 601 -20.18 25.38 -30.09
C LEU A 601 -19.02 25.58 -29.05
N LYS A 602 -17.78 25.56 -29.51
CA LYS A 602 -16.61 25.82 -28.67
C LYS A 602 -16.71 27.16 -27.98
N GLN A 603 -16.97 28.25 -28.75
CA GLN A 603 -17.07 29.61 -28.22
C GLN A 603 -18.24 29.74 -27.24
N ALA A 604 -19.39 29.17 -27.57
CA ALA A 604 -20.59 29.23 -26.74
C ALA A 604 -20.35 28.54 -25.37
N ILE A 605 -19.73 27.33 -25.34
CA ILE A 605 -19.45 26.62 -24.11
C ILE A 605 -18.43 27.38 -23.25
N ILE A 606 -17.33 27.88 -23.85
CA ILE A 606 -16.29 28.62 -23.14
C ILE A 606 -16.86 29.96 -22.62
N GLY A 607 -17.64 30.68 -23.43
CA GLY A 607 -18.30 31.93 -23.02
C GLY A 607 -19.21 31.72 -21.81
N PHE A 608 -20.12 30.78 -21.91
CA PHE A 608 -21.03 30.45 -20.80
C PHE A 608 -20.30 30.02 -19.52
N ALA A 609 -19.29 29.18 -19.62
CA ALA A 609 -18.51 28.74 -18.47
C ALA A 609 -17.81 29.90 -17.76
N ASN A 610 -17.30 30.89 -18.51
CA ASN A 610 -16.60 32.06 -17.95
C ASN A 610 -17.54 33.14 -17.43
N GLU A 611 -18.68 33.37 -18.07
CA GLU A 611 -19.71 34.28 -17.58
C GLU A 611 -20.14 33.92 -16.15
N THR A 612 -20.31 32.61 -15.88
CA THR A 612 -20.72 32.10 -14.57
C THR A 612 -19.66 32.25 -13.48
N THR A 613 -18.43 32.56 -13.85
CA THR A 613 -17.33 32.77 -12.89
C THR A 613 -17.31 34.20 -12.35
N HIS A 614 -17.92 35.17 -13.07
CA HIS A 614 -17.89 36.60 -12.77
C HIS A 614 -19.24 37.17 -12.31
N ILE A 615 -20.28 36.38 -12.14
CA ILE A 615 -21.56 36.84 -11.58
C ILE A 615 -21.37 37.02 -10.07
N HIS A 616 -21.49 38.27 -9.59
CA HIS A 616 -21.39 38.70 -8.19
C HIS A 616 -22.67 38.41 -7.41
#